data_d5b781742e3420eeb3b35e4a340ada4b
#
_entry.id   d5b781742e3420eeb3b35e4a340ada4b
#
_cell.length_a   1.000
_cell.length_b   1.000
_cell.length_c   1.000
_cell.angle_alpha   90.00
_cell.angle_beta   90.00
_cell.angle_gamma   90.00
#
_symmetry.space_group_name_H-M   'P 1'
#
loop_
_entity.id
_entity.type
_entity.pdbx_description
1 polymer ?
#
loop_
_entity_poly.entity_id
_entity_poly.type
_entity_poly.pdbx_seq_one_letter_code
_entity_poly.pdbx_strand_id
1 'polypeptide(L)'
;MIVGRRLKHHSLALAIGPSLTTFGVADALADPRLGIFNGATLIAENDNWSIVPAETVATAQATRDTGAFGLANGSKDAALILTLAPGAYTAQVSGADGTITGVALIEVYEVP
;
A
#
# COMPACT_ATOMS: atom_id res chain seq x y z
N MET A 1 2.86 8.79 7.62
CA MET A 1 1.41 8.62 7.79
C MET A 1 1.12 7.25 8.39
N ILE A 2 0.23 7.21 9.35
CA ILE A 2 -0.14 5.98 10.06
C ILE A 2 -1.65 5.84 10.03
N VAL A 3 -2.14 4.65 9.67
CA VAL A 3 -3.56 4.32 9.70
C VAL A 3 -3.75 3.06 10.55
N GLY A 4 -4.52 3.17 11.64
CA GLY A 4 -4.92 2.04 12.45
C GLY A 4 -6.26 1.50 11.98
N ARG A 5 -6.38 0.19 11.81
CA ARG A 5 -7.60 -0.42 11.31
C ARG A 5 -7.74 -1.88 11.75
N ARG A 6 -8.98 -2.29 11.97
CA ARG A 6 -9.28 -3.71 12.15
C ARG A 6 -9.37 -4.36 10.77
N LEU A 7 -8.55 -5.39 10.55
CA LEU A 7 -8.49 -6.11 9.29
C LEU A 7 -8.96 -7.55 9.49
N LYS A 8 -9.58 -8.09 8.45
CA LYS A 8 -9.94 -9.49 8.35
C LYS A 8 -8.90 -10.25 7.54
N HIS A 9 -9.10 -11.57 7.40
CA HIS A 9 -8.11 -12.47 6.86
C HIS A 9 -7.58 -12.10 5.47
N HIS A 10 -8.38 -11.50 4.57
CA HIS A 10 -7.90 -11.15 3.23
C HIS A 10 -8.08 -9.65 2.98
N SER A 11 -6.98 -8.94 2.86
CA SER A 11 -7.00 -7.48 2.74
C SER A 11 -5.99 -7.00 1.70
N LEU A 12 -6.34 -5.92 1.02
CA LEU A 12 -5.46 -5.18 0.12
C LEU A 12 -5.13 -3.83 0.75
N ALA A 13 -3.85 -3.55 0.92
CA ALA A 13 -3.37 -2.24 1.37
C ALA A 13 -2.54 -1.58 0.28
N LEU A 14 -2.79 -0.31 0.02
CA LEU A 14 -2.10 0.49 -0.98
C LEU A 14 -1.49 1.73 -0.33
N ALA A 15 -0.27 2.06 -0.73
CA ALA A 15 0.35 3.35 -0.45
C ALA A 15 0.67 4.00 -1.80
N ILE A 16 -0.12 5.00 -2.15
CA ILE A 16 -0.08 5.64 -3.46
C ILE A 16 0.71 6.94 -3.31
N GLY A 17 1.81 7.04 -4.02
CA GLY A 17 2.64 8.24 -4.07
C GLY A 17 2.77 8.75 -5.50
N PRO A 18 3.67 8.16 -6.34
CA PRO A 18 3.91 8.67 -7.69
C PRO A 18 2.67 8.78 -8.56
N SER A 19 1.73 7.83 -8.45
CA SER A 19 0.50 7.85 -9.23
C SER A 19 -0.39 9.05 -8.91
N LEU A 20 -0.22 9.71 -7.77
CA LEU A 20 -0.95 10.92 -7.43
C LEU A 20 -0.60 12.11 -8.33
N THR A 21 0.55 12.09 -8.97
CA THR A 21 0.96 13.18 -9.87
C THR A 21 0.01 13.34 -11.04
N THR A 22 -0.64 12.27 -11.48
CA THR A 22 -1.62 12.31 -12.56
C THR A 22 -2.90 13.07 -12.16
N PHE A 23 -3.10 13.30 -10.86
CA PHE A 23 -4.22 14.05 -10.32
C PHE A 23 -3.81 15.46 -9.87
N GLY A 24 -2.63 15.93 -10.26
CA GLY A 24 -2.17 17.27 -9.96
C GLY A 24 -1.59 17.46 -8.56
N VAL A 25 -1.25 16.39 -7.86
CA VAL A 25 -0.62 16.48 -6.53
C VAL A 25 0.87 16.79 -6.71
N ALA A 26 1.26 18.03 -6.39
CA ALA A 26 2.63 18.51 -6.64
C ALA A 26 3.68 17.88 -5.73
N ASP A 27 3.31 17.57 -4.50
CA ASP A 27 4.23 17.07 -3.47
C ASP A 27 4.06 15.57 -3.22
N ALA A 28 3.66 14.81 -4.24
CA ALA A 28 3.48 13.37 -4.11
C ALA A 28 4.78 12.70 -3.68
N LEU A 29 4.69 11.81 -2.69
CA LEU A 29 5.85 11.05 -2.22
C LEU A 29 6.37 10.16 -3.35
N ALA A 30 7.65 10.31 -3.71
CA ALA A 30 8.22 9.72 -4.91
C ALA A 30 8.40 8.20 -4.80
N ASP A 31 8.65 7.70 -3.59
CA ASP A 31 8.97 6.29 -3.36
C ASP A 31 8.45 5.85 -1.98
N PRO A 32 7.14 5.60 -1.86
CA PRO A 32 6.56 5.19 -0.58
C PRO A 32 6.96 3.76 -0.21
N ARG A 33 7.21 3.55 1.08
CA ARG A 33 7.31 2.23 1.67
C ARG A 33 6.09 2.01 2.56
N LEU A 34 5.38 0.91 2.33
CA LEU A 34 4.22 0.51 3.10
C LEU A 34 4.61 -0.59 4.09
N GLY A 35 4.34 -0.38 5.37
CA GLY A 35 4.53 -1.40 6.40
C GLY A 35 3.23 -1.67 7.13
N ILE A 36 2.96 -2.94 7.42
CA ILE A 36 1.81 -3.37 8.24
C ILE A 36 2.34 -3.89 9.56
N PHE A 37 1.80 -3.37 10.64
CA PHE A 37 2.25 -3.67 12.00
C PHE A 37 1.11 -4.26 12.85
N ASN A 38 1.48 -5.20 13.71
CA ASN A 38 0.67 -5.63 14.84
C ASN A 38 1.36 -5.10 16.10
N GLY A 39 0.80 -4.03 16.68
CA GLY A 39 1.49 -3.31 17.74
C GLY A 39 2.81 -2.72 17.22
N ALA A 40 3.92 -3.07 17.86
CA ALA A 40 5.25 -2.63 17.44
C ALA A 40 5.93 -3.59 16.44
N THR A 41 5.28 -4.73 16.12
CA THR A 41 5.86 -5.77 15.28
C THR A 41 5.51 -5.55 13.82
N LEU A 42 6.52 -5.39 12.98
CA LEU A 42 6.34 -5.35 11.52
C LEU A 42 6.05 -6.76 11.02
N ILE A 43 4.91 -6.95 10.36
CA ILE A 43 4.50 -8.25 9.84
C ILE A 43 4.60 -8.37 8.33
N ALA A 44 4.57 -7.26 7.60
CA ALA A 44 4.76 -7.23 6.15
C ALA A 44 5.12 -5.83 5.69
N GLU A 45 5.89 -5.74 4.60
CA GLU A 45 6.20 -4.46 3.98
C GLU A 45 6.38 -4.60 2.47
N ASN A 46 6.14 -3.51 1.75
CA ASN A 46 6.39 -3.42 0.32
C ASN A 46 6.84 -2.01 -0.03
N ASP A 47 7.73 -1.93 -1.02
CA ASP A 47 8.30 -0.69 -1.51
C ASP A 47 7.88 -0.42 -2.96
N ASN A 48 7.95 -1.43 -3.83
CA ASN A 48 7.58 -1.31 -5.23
C ASN A 48 6.63 -2.45 -5.59
N TRP A 49 5.38 -2.12 -5.88
CA TRP A 49 4.31 -3.10 -5.99
C TRP A 49 4.47 -4.12 -7.12
N SER A 50 5.17 -3.76 -8.19
CA SER A 50 5.24 -4.59 -9.41
C SER A 50 6.60 -5.26 -9.64
N ILE A 51 7.43 -5.39 -8.58
CA ILE A 51 8.74 -6.04 -8.68
C ILE A 51 8.62 -7.57 -8.80
N VAL A 52 7.72 -8.18 -8.01
CA VAL A 52 7.54 -9.64 -8.03
C VAL A 52 6.34 -9.98 -8.92
N PRO A 53 6.53 -10.68 -10.06
CA PRO A 53 5.45 -10.88 -11.04
C PRO A 53 4.20 -11.54 -10.48
N ALA A 54 4.33 -12.57 -9.64
CA ALA A 54 3.17 -13.24 -9.06
C ALA A 54 2.38 -12.31 -8.13
N GLU A 55 3.06 -11.49 -7.35
CA GLU A 55 2.44 -10.51 -6.47
C GLU A 55 1.80 -9.39 -7.28
N THR A 56 2.40 -8.98 -8.38
CA THR A 56 1.86 -7.98 -9.29
C THR A 56 0.52 -8.41 -9.86
N VAL A 57 0.43 -9.65 -10.32
CA VAL A 57 -0.83 -10.21 -10.87
C VAL A 57 -1.90 -10.26 -9.79
N ALA A 58 -1.56 -10.75 -8.60
CA ALA A 58 -2.51 -10.86 -7.48
C ALA A 58 -3.00 -9.47 -7.03
N THR A 59 -2.11 -8.50 -6.95
CA THR A 59 -2.47 -7.12 -6.58
C THR A 59 -3.37 -6.49 -7.63
N ALA A 60 -3.06 -6.65 -8.91
CA ALA A 60 -3.88 -6.11 -9.98
C ALA A 60 -5.29 -6.72 -9.96
N GLN A 61 -5.40 -8.02 -9.68
CA GLN A 61 -6.71 -8.67 -9.55
C GLN A 61 -7.50 -8.15 -8.36
N ALA A 62 -6.86 -8.03 -7.21
CA ALA A 62 -7.50 -7.50 -5.99
C ALA A 62 -7.94 -6.04 -6.18
N THR A 63 -7.17 -5.25 -6.91
CA THR A 63 -7.51 -3.88 -7.25
C THR A 63 -8.82 -3.83 -8.06
N ARG A 64 -8.95 -4.71 -9.04
CA ARG A 64 -10.20 -4.82 -9.84
C ARG A 64 -11.38 -5.28 -8.99
N ASP A 65 -11.17 -6.28 -8.13
CA ASP A 65 -12.22 -6.87 -7.33
C ASP A 65 -12.77 -5.93 -6.25
N THR A 66 -11.95 -5.02 -5.78
CA THR A 66 -12.32 -4.07 -4.71
C THR A 66 -12.72 -2.70 -5.22
N GLY A 67 -12.48 -2.40 -6.49
CA GLY A 67 -12.68 -1.06 -7.04
C GLY A 67 -11.63 -0.06 -6.57
N ALA A 68 -10.48 -0.55 -6.08
CA ALA A 68 -9.40 0.29 -5.60
C ALA A 68 -8.72 1.07 -6.73
N PHE A 69 -7.92 2.06 -6.33
CA PHE A 69 -7.11 2.85 -7.26
C PHE A 69 -6.13 1.94 -8.01
N GLY A 70 -6.18 1.97 -9.35
CA GLY A 70 -5.27 1.18 -10.17
C GLY A 70 -3.87 1.77 -10.20
N LEU A 71 -2.86 0.93 -9.94
CA LEU A 71 -1.47 1.34 -9.96
C LEU A 71 -0.85 1.10 -11.33
N ALA A 72 -0.04 2.04 -11.80
CA ALA A 72 0.70 1.88 -13.05
C ALA A 72 1.77 0.81 -12.89
N ASN A 73 1.86 -0.12 -13.84
CA ASN A 73 2.89 -1.15 -13.84
C ASN A 73 4.28 -0.49 -13.89
N GLY A 74 5.17 -0.94 -13.02
CA GLY A 74 6.52 -0.36 -12.90
C GLY A 74 6.60 0.91 -12.04
N SER A 75 5.48 1.42 -11.53
CA SER A 75 5.50 2.58 -10.63
C SER A 75 6.13 2.22 -9.28
N LYS A 76 6.56 3.25 -8.55
CA LYS A 76 7.11 3.09 -7.20
C LYS A 76 6.05 3.15 -6.10
N ASP A 77 4.76 3.13 -6.45
CA ASP A 77 3.71 2.96 -5.48
C ASP A 77 3.87 1.62 -4.76
N ALA A 78 3.38 1.51 -3.54
CA ALA A 78 3.49 0.28 -2.75
C ALA A 78 2.13 -0.37 -2.55
N ALA A 79 2.11 -1.70 -2.46
CA ALA A 79 0.89 -2.46 -2.23
C ALA A 79 1.20 -3.80 -1.55
N LEU A 80 0.28 -4.24 -0.70
CA LEU A 80 0.35 -5.54 -0.04
C LEU A 80 -1.01 -6.22 -0.09
N ILE A 81 -1.00 -7.52 -0.41
CA ILE A 81 -2.14 -8.40 -0.19
C ILE A 81 -1.78 -9.28 1.01
N LEU A 82 -2.67 -9.31 1.99
CA LEU A 82 -2.39 -9.95 3.27
C LEU A 82 -3.50 -10.92 3.63
N THR A 83 -3.11 -12.05 4.21
CA THR A 83 -4.03 -12.94 4.91
C THR A 83 -3.69 -12.86 6.39
N LEU A 84 -4.57 -12.28 7.17
CA LEU A 84 -4.33 -11.96 8.58
C LEU A 84 -5.40 -12.60 9.47
N ALA A 85 -5.00 -12.97 10.70
CA ALA A 85 -5.97 -13.28 11.74
C ALA A 85 -6.77 -11.99 12.05
N PRO A 86 -8.06 -12.10 12.37
CA PRO A 86 -8.83 -10.91 12.75
C PRO A 86 -8.17 -10.15 13.89
N GLY A 87 -8.03 -8.85 13.76
CA GLY A 87 -7.38 -8.04 14.77
C GLY A 87 -7.21 -6.59 14.35
N ALA A 88 -6.54 -5.83 15.20
CA ALA A 88 -6.21 -4.43 14.95
C ALA A 88 -4.78 -4.32 14.44
N TYR A 89 -4.61 -3.65 13.30
CA TYR A 89 -3.32 -3.49 12.64
C TYR A 89 -3.09 -2.03 12.31
N THR A 90 -1.82 -1.66 12.11
CA THR A 90 -1.42 -0.31 11.71
C THR A 90 -0.71 -0.35 10.37
N ALA A 91 -1.14 0.48 9.43
CA ALA A 91 -0.43 0.71 8.18
C ALA A 91 0.39 1.99 8.31
N GLN A 92 1.68 1.92 8.00
CA GLN A 92 2.58 3.07 8.01
C GLN A 92 3.19 3.28 6.64
N VAL A 93 3.26 4.54 6.20
CA VAL A 93 3.95 4.92 4.98
C VAL A 93 5.10 5.84 5.32
N SER A 94 6.25 5.53 4.75
CA SER A 94 7.48 6.34 4.83
C SER A 94 8.12 6.42 3.46
N GLY A 95 9.08 7.35 3.28
CA GLY A 95 9.88 7.39 2.06
C GLY A 95 10.95 6.32 2.08
N ALA A 96 10.95 5.45 1.08
CA ALA A 96 11.96 4.39 0.95
C ALA A 96 13.35 4.97 0.66
N ASP A 97 13.40 6.15 0.03
CA ASP A 97 14.63 6.87 -0.29
C ASP A 97 15.13 7.78 0.83
N GLY A 98 14.50 7.73 2.01
CA GLY A 98 14.82 8.59 3.14
C GLY A 98 14.07 9.91 3.15
N THR A 99 13.19 10.17 2.17
CA THR A 99 12.34 11.36 2.13
C THR A 99 11.39 11.36 3.32
N ILE A 100 11.37 12.45 4.09
CA ILE A 100 10.55 12.54 5.30
C ILE A 100 9.30 13.39 5.13
N THR A 101 9.14 14.04 3.98
CA THR A 101 7.97 14.86 3.65
C THR A 101 7.43 14.50 2.28
N GLY A 102 6.12 14.67 2.12
CA GLY A 102 5.45 14.38 0.87
C GLY A 102 4.02 13.92 1.12
N VAL A 103 3.24 13.83 0.05
CA VAL A 103 1.85 13.41 0.10
C VAL A 103 1.73 11.98 -0.41
N ALA A 104 1.09 11.13 0.36
CA ALA A 104 0.74 9.77 -0.04
C ALA A 104 -0.70 9.48 0.38
N LEU A 105 -1.36 8.62 -0.40
CA LEU A 105 -2.70 8.15 -0.08
C LEU A 105 -2.59 6.70 0.40
N ILE A 106 -3.15 6.41 1.57
CA ILE A 106 -3.28 5.03 2.07
C ILE A 106 -4.71 4.58 1.86
N GLU A 107 -4.88 3.42 1.23
CA GLU A 107 -6.16 2.77 1.07
C GLU A 107 -6.07 1.33 1.57
N VAL A 108 -7.12 0.86 2.26
CA VAL A 108 -7.20 -0.52 2.74
C VAL A 108 -8.57 -1.07 2.38
N TYR A 109 -8.59 -2.23 1.75
CA TYR A 109 -9.81 -2.89 1.30
C TYR A 109 -9.87 -4.33 1.81
N GLU A 110 -11.08 -4.80 2.11
CA GLU A 110 -11.31 -6.24 2.28
C GLU A 110 -11.48 -6.86 0.89
N VAL A 111 -10.76 -7.95 0.62
CA VAL A 111 -10.85 -8.67 -0.65
C VAL A 111 -11.88 -9.78 -0.52
N PRO A 112 -12.87 -9.83 -1.44
CA PRO A 112 -13.90 -10.88 -1.41
C PRO A 112 -13.33 -12.29 -1.52
#